data_ed65f65d5dbddebbc153173bebb919b8
#
_entry.id   ed65f65d5dbddebbc153173bebb919b8
#
_cell.length_a   1.000
_cell.length_b   1.000
_cell.length_c   1.000
_cell.angle_alpha   90.00
_cell.angle_beta   90.00
_cell.angle_gamma   90.00
#
_symmetry.space_group_name_H-M   'P 1'
#
loop_
_entity.id
_entity.type
_entity.pdbx_description
1 polymer ?
#
loop_
_entity_poly.entity_id
_entity_poly.type
_entity_poly.pdbx_seq_one_letter_code
_entity_poly.pdbx_strand_id
1 'polypeptide(L)'
;MNVRKAQLQDHQPLSHLFDGYRQFYRKPADLKTAADFIGSRLKNGDSVIFVAEHQGELLGFTQLFPSFSSVSAQRLWILNDLYVAATARAQGVGTALLQAAKDW
;
A
#
# COMPACT_ATOMS: atom_id res chain seq x y z
N MET A 1 13.88 -4.01 9.22
CA MET A 1 12.72 -3.70 8.38
C MET A 1 13.11 -3.73 6.92
N ASN A 2 12.30 -4.36 6.11
CA ASN A 2 12.54 -4.46 4.67
C ASN A 2 11.34 -3.86 3.93
N VAL A 3 11.59 -2.94 3.00
CA VAL A 3 10.55 -2.37 2.14
C VAL A 3 10.70 -2.99 0.75
N ARG A 4 9.62 -3.57 0.24
CA ARG A 4 9.62 -4.29 -1.02
C ARG A 4 8.26 -4.18 -1.70
N LYS A 5 8.20 -4.52 -2.99
CA LYS A 5 6.91 -4.58 -3.69
C LYS A 5 6.07 -5.72 -3.13
N ALA A 6 4.78 -5.48 -3.01
CA ALA A 6 3.83 -6.50 -2.61
C ALA A 6 3.70 -7.56 -3.70
N GLN A 7 3.46 -8.80 -3.29
CA GLN A 7 3.28 -9.96 -4.16
C GLN A 7 1.94 -10.61 -3.86
N LEU A 8 1.51 -11.53 -4.72
CA LEU A 8 0.23 -12.23 -4.53
C LEU A 8 0.13 -12.91 -3.17
N GLN A 9 1.24 -13.43 -2.66
CA GLN A 9 1.27 -14.09 -1.35
C GLN A 9 1.02 -13.13 -0.19
N ASP A 10 1.14 -11.83 -0.42
CA ASP A 10 0.86 -10.82 0.60
C ASP A 10 -0.62 -10.49 0.72
N HIS A 11 -1.48 -11.10 -0.08
CA HIS A 11 -2.89 -10.72 -0.18
C HIS A 11 -3.59 -10.64 1.17
N GLN A 12 -3.49 -11.69 1.98
CA GLN A 12 -4.21 -11.73 3.24
C GLN A 12 -3.72 -10.69 4.26
N PRO A 13 -2.42 -10.62 4.60
CA PRO A 13 -1.97 -9.62 5.56
C PRO A 13 -2.13 -8.19 5.04
N LEU A 14 -1.95 -7.96 3.74
CA LEU A 14 -2.14 -6.64 3.16
C LEU A 14 -3.61 -6.23 3.20
N SER A 15 -4.53 -7.17 3.02
CA SER A 15 -5.96 -6.88 3.12
C SER A 15 -6.35 -6.40 4.52
N HIS A 16 -5.75 -6.98 5.56
CA HIS A 16 -5.97 -6.52 6.94
C HIS A 16 -5.45 -5.09 7.14
N LEU A 17 -4.27 -4.78 6.62
CA LEU A 17 -3.75 -3.41 6.67
C LEU A 17 -4.66 -2.44 5.91
N PHE A 18 -5.14 -2.84 4.76
CA PHE A 18 -6.01 -1.99 3.94
C PHE A 18 -7.35 -1.76 4.63
N ASP A 19 -7.90 -2.78 5.29
CA ASP A 19 -9.11 -2.62 6.08
C ASP A 19 -8.88 -1.62 7.23
N GLY A 20 -7.73 -1.72 7.92
CA GLY A 20 -7.35 -0.75 8.95
C GLY A 20 -7.22 0.67 8.42
N TYR A 21 -6.64 0.81 7.23
CA TYR A 21 -6.53 2.09 6.56
C TYR A 21 -7.91 2.71 6.28
N ARG A 22 -8.86 1.91 5.77
CA ARG A 22 -10.21 2.38 5.51
C ARG A 22 -10.93 2.79 6.80
N GLN A 23 -10.74 2.02 7.87
CA GLN A 23 -11.31 2.35 9.18
C GLN A 23 -10.75 3.67 9.72
N PHE A 24 -9.46 3.94 9.47
CA PHE A 24 -8.85 5.21 9.83
C PHE A 24 -9.58 6.40 9.15
N TYR A 25 -10.11 6.17 7.95
CA TYR A 25 -10.92 7.15 7.23
C TYR A 25 -12.41 6.97 7.49
N ARG A 26 -12.75 6.39 8.65
CA ARG A 26 -14.12 6.26 9.17
C ARG A 26 -15.04 5.37 8.34
N LYS A 27 -14.47 4.45 7.57
CA LYS A 27 -15.27 3.40 6.94
C LYS A 27 -15.50 2.29 7.96
N PRO A 28 -16.65 1.60 7.91
CA PRO A 28 -16.85 0.45 8.78
C PRO A 28 -15.87 -0.66 8.44
N ALA A 29 -15.53 -1.48 9.44
CA ALA A 29 -14.70 -2.65 9.22
C ALA A 29 -15.40 -3.56 8.20
N ASP A 30 -14.67 -3.94 7.14
CA ASP A 30 -15.21 -4.77 6.05
C ASP A 30 -14.04 -5.45 5.36
N LEU A 31 -13.58 -6.53 5.96
CA LEU A 31 -12.41 -7.25 5.44
C LEU A 31 -12.67 -7.84 4.07
N LYS A 32 -13.91 -8.27 3.79
CA LYS A 32 -14.24 -8.82 2.47
C LYS A 32 -14.05 -7.79 1.37
N THR A 33 -14.55 -6.58 1.55
CA THR A 33 -14.37 -5.50 0.59
C THR A 33 -12.88 -5.17 0.42
N ALA A 34 -12.15 -5.10 1.53
CA ALA A 34 -10.71 -4.82 1.49
C ALA A 34 -9.97 -5.91 0.73
N ALA A 35 -10.27 -7.18 1.02
CA ALA A 35 -9.62 -8.32 0.38
C ALA A 35 -9.94 -8.37 -1.13
N ASP A 36 -11.18 -8.11 -1.51
CA ASP A 36 -11.58 -8.10 -2.91
C ASP A 36 -10.85 -7.00 -3.68
N PHE A 37 -10.76 -5.81 -3.10
CA PHE A 37 -10.08 -4.68 -3.75
C PHE A 37 -8.58 -4.95 -3.91
N ILE A 38 -7.91 -5.33 -2.84
CA ILE A 38 -6.45 -5.60 -2.86
C ILE A 38 -6.13 -6.79 -3.76
N GLY A 39 -6.95 -7.84 -3.70
CA GLY A 39 -6.78 -9.01 -4.56
C GLY A 39 -6.82 -8.63 -6.03
N SER A 40 -7.76 -7.77 -6.43
CA SER A 40 -7.85 -7.29 -7.80
C SER A 40 -6.63 -6.46 -8.20
N ARG A 41 -6.12 -5.60 -7.30
CA ARG A 41 -4.92 -4.79 -7.59
C ARG A 41 -3.71 -5.69 -7.82
N LEU A 42 -3.51 -6.67 -6.94
CA LEU A 42 -2.37 -7.58 -7.05
C LEU A 42 -2.47 -8.47 -8.29
N LYS A 43 -3.66 -8.99 -8.58
CA LYS A 43 -3.87 -9.87 -9.72
C LYS A 43 -3.73 -9.14 -11.05
N ASN A 44 -4.31 -7.94 -11.15
CA ASN A 44 -4.33 -7.20 -12.41
C ASN A 44 -3.06 -6.38 -12.64
N GLY A 45 -2.27 -6.13 -11.59
CA GLY A 45 -1.07 -5.32 -11.71
C GLY A 45 -1.35 -3.89 -12.15
N ASP A 46 -2.50 -3.33 -11.78
CA ASP A 46 -2.93 -2.00 -12.20
C ASP A 46 -2.57 -0.91 -11.19
N SER A 47 -1.82 -1.25 -10.18
CA SER A 47 -1.20 -0.31 -9.24
C SER A 47 0.13 -0.87 -8.79
N VAL A 48 0.93 -0.05 -8.11
CA VAL A 48 2.17 -0.48 -7.47
C VAL A 48 2.01 -0.33 -5.98
N ILE A 49 2.22 -1.41 -5.24
CA ILE A 49 2.10 -1.42 -3.79
C ILE A 49 3.45 -1.82 -3.21
N PHE A 50 3.96 -0.98 -2.29
CA PHE A 50 5.12 -1.34 -1.48
C PHE A 50 4.65 -1.67 -0.07
N VAL A 51 5.27 -2.67 0.52
CA VAL A 51 5.00 -3.07 1.91
C VAL A 51 6.28 -2.98 2.73
N ALA A 52 6.13 -2.64 4.00
CA ALA A 52 7.23 -2.69 4.96
C ALA A 52 7.04 -3.94 5.80
N GLU A 53 8.06 -4.80 5.79
CA GLU A 53 8.02 -6.09 6.46
C GLU A 53 9.10 -6.16 7.52
N HIS A 54 8.77 -6.73 8.67
CA HIS A 54 9.72 -7.02 9.72
C HIS A 54 9.37 -8.36 10.35
N GLN A 55 10.32 -9.29 10.31
CA GLN A 55 10.15 -10.64 10.88
C GLN A 55 8.86 -11.32 10.40
N GLY A 56 8.57 -11.20 9.09
CA GLY A 56 7.43 -11.84 8.48
C GLY A 56 6.11 -11.10 8.65
N GLU A 57 6.10 -9.98 9.37
CA GLU A 57 4.89 -9.21 9.63
C GLU A 57 4.89 -7.93 8.78
N LEU A 58 3.75 -7.62 8.16
CA LEU A 58 3.60 -6.37 7.42
C LEU A 58 3.25 -5.24 8.38
N LEU A 59 4.05 -4.19 8.37
CA LEU A 59 3.92 -3.04 9.26
C LEU A 59 3.17 -1.88 8.63
N GLY A 60 3.13 -1.82 7.31
CA GLY A 60 2.51 -0.72 6.59
C GLY A 60 2.59 -0.93 5.10
N PHE A 61 1.93 -0.05 4.36
CA PHE A 61 1.95 -0.10 2.90
C PHE A 61 1.81 1.30 2.31
N THR A 62 2.22 1.45 1.05
CA THR A 62 1.86 2.61 0.23
C THR A 62 1.45 2.10 -1.14
N GLN A 63 0.50 2.80 -1.77
CA GLN A 63 -0.01 2.42 -3.09
C GLN A 63 0.05 3.59 -4.05
N LEU A 64 0.57 3.32 -5.24
CA LEU A 64 0.70 4.27 -6.32
C LEU A 64 -0.19 3.84 -7.47
N PHE A 65 -0.94 4.78 -8.03
CA PHE A 65 -1.74 4.52 -9.23
C PHE A 65 -1.09 5.17 -10.45
N PRO A 66 -1.05 4.48 -11.60
CA PRO A 66 -0.56 5.07 -12.82
C PRO A 66 -1.53 6.13 -13.35
N SER A 67 -0.98 7.19 -13.91
CA SER A 67 -1.75 8.24 -14.55
C SER A 67 -0.90 8.84 -15.67
N PHE A 68 -1.38 9.92 -16.25
CA PHE A 68 -0.69 10.61 -17.33
C PHE A 68 -0.77 12.12 -17.11
N SER A 69 0.30 12.82 -17.48
CA SER A 69 0.29 14.27 -17.57
C SER A 69 0.12 14.64 -19.04
N SER A 70 -0.99 15.26 -19.39
CA SER A 70 -1.21 15.71 -20.77
C SER A 70 -0.24 16.82 -21.18
N VAL A 71 0.04 17.74 -20.25
CA VAL A 71 0.96 18.85 -20.52
C VAL A 71 2.37 18.33 -20.84
N SER A 72 2.87 17.39 -20.05
CA SER A 72 4.19 16.81 -20.26
C SER A 72 4.19 15.67 -21.28
N ALA A 73 3.01 15.17 -21.66
CA ALA A 73 2.84 14.00 -22.53
C ALA A 73 3.60 12.79 -21.99
N GLN A 74 3.56 12.60 -20.69
CA GLN A 74 4.32 11.54 -20.00
C GLN A 74 3.45 10.81 -18.99
N ARG A 75 3.87 9.56 -18.67
CA ARG A 75 3.30 8.79 -17.57
C ARG A 75 3.77 9.39 -16.25
N LEU A 76 2.90 9.35 -15.26
CA LEU A 76 3.26 9.68 -13.89
C LEU A 76 2.62 8.68 -12.93
N TRP A 77 3.08 8.69 -11.70
CA TRP A 77 2.55 7.85 -10.62
C TRP A 77 1.98 8.76 -9.53
N ILE A 78 0.76 8.43 -9.08
CA ILE A 78 0.12 9.16 -8.00
C ILE A 78 0.20 8.31 -6.75
N LEU A 79 0.87 8.82 -5.72
CA LEU A 79 0.83 8.19 -4.39
C LEU A 79 -0.55 8.47 -3.80
N ASN A 80 -1.37 7.43 -3.72
CA ASN A 80 -2.75 7.56 -3.30
C ASN A 80 -2.96 7.16 -1.84
N ASP A 81 -2.27 6.13 -1.37
CA ASP A 81 -2.48 5.58 -0.03
C ASP A 81 -1.14 5.43 0.69
N LEU A 82 -1.13 5.77 1.98
CA LEU A 82 0.00 5.51 2.87
C LEU A 82 -0.57 5.21 4.25
N TYR A 83 -0.24 4.04 4.79
CA TYR A 83 -0.73 3.62 6.09
C TYR A 83 0.30 2.81 6.83
N VAL A 84 0.43 3.07 8.13
CA VAL A 84 1.29 2.31 9.03
C VAL A 84 0.42 1.78 10.16
N ALA A 85 0.55 0.50 10.47
CA ALA A 85 -0.20 -0.11 11.57
C ALA A 85 0.08 0.64 12.87
N ALA A 86 -0.95 0.74 13.72
CA ALA A 86 -0.85 1.52 14.96
C ALA A 86 0.31 1.07 15.84
N THR A 87 0.59 -0.24 15.87
CA THR A 87 1.67 -0.82 16.69
C THR A 87 3.06 -0.51 16.16
N ALA A 88 3.18 -0.03 14.92
CA ALA A 88 4.46 0.23 14.26
C ALA A 88 4.71 1.71 13.99
N ARG A 89 3.85 2.60 14.46
CA ARG A 89 3.99 4.03 14.22
C ARG A 89 5.20 4.59 15.00
N ALA A 90 5.75 5.70 14.49
CA ALA A 90 6.91 6.38 15.07
C ALA A 90 8.20 5.55 15.02
N GLN A 91 8.29 4.59 14.10
CA GLN A 91 9.48 3.75 13.91
C GLN A 91 10.12 3.96 12.53
N GLY A 92 9.75 5.04 11.83
CA GLY A 92 10.33 5.33 10.52
C GLY A 92 9.74 4.53 9.37
N VAL A 93 8.66 3.77 9.60
CA VAL A 93 8.04 2.93 8.57
C VAL A 93 7.47 3.79 7.44
N GLY A 94 6.72 4.84 7.79
CA GLY A 94 6.13 5.74 6.80
C GLY A 94 7.19 6.41 5.94
N THR A 95 8.28 6.88 6.56
CA THR A 95 9.39 7.50 5.84
C THR A 95 10.03 6.53 4.86
N ALA A 96 10.24 5.28 5.28
CA ALA A 96 10.82 4.25 4.42
C ALA A 96 9.93 3.93 3.23
N LEU A 97 8.60 3.85 3.46
CA LEU A 97 7.64 3.61 2.37
C LEU A 97 7.62 4.78 1.38
N LEU A 98 7.64 6.01 1.88
CA LEU A 98 7.69 7.20 1.01
C LEU A 98 8.97 7.21 0.18
N GLN A 99 10.09 6.81 0.77
CA GLN A 99 11.36 6.75 0.03
C GLN A 99 11.30 5.72 -1.08
N ALA A 100 10.72 4.55 -0.82
CA ALA A 100 10.54 3.53 -1.85
C ALA A 100 9.66 4.03 -3.00
N ALA A 101 8.57 4.74 -2.68
CA ALA A 101 7.69 5.33 -3.68
C ALA A 101 8.44 6.37 -4.52
N LYS A 102 9.26 7.21 -3.88
CA LYS A 102 10.03 8.24 -4.56
C LYS A 102 11.06 7.64 -5.51
N ASP A 103 11.66 6.53 -5.13
CA ASP A 103 12.69 5.86 -5.91
C ASP A 103 12.11 4.99 -7.04
N TRP A 104 10.83 4.78 -7.04
CA TRP A 104 10.14 4.01 -8.07
C TRP A 104 10.14 4.77 -9.40
#